data_63c7655206a9671e9d897c5be126daf7
#
_entry.id   63c7655206a9671e9d897c5be126daf7
#
_cell.length_a   1.000
_cell.length_b   1.000
_cell.length_c   1.000
_cell.angle_alpha   90.00
_cell.angle_beta   90.00
_cell.angle_gamma   90.00
#
_symmetry.space_group_name_H-M   'P 1'
#
loop_
_entity.id
_entity.type
_entity.pdbx_description
1 polymer ?
#
loop_
_entity_poly.entity_id
_entity_poly.type
_entity_poly.pdbx_seq_one_letter_code
_entity_poly.pdbx_strand_id
1 'polypeptide(L)'
;MRLKGRHSTSRSAAEKFGRAYFRKFYLSPATRVVSAAEMRTRARLIAAILAQAAIPVRSILDAGCGIGLLRKPFAQVLPRARYTGLDASEYLCERYGWTQGSVVDYAPCAPSDLVVCYDVLQYLDDRAAAGAIANLGRLARRALHFSALTREDWRENCDRRLTDRAVHLRPGDWYRRRLRRHFFYLGFGMWLRKGERPMLWDLESCTG
;
A
#
# COMPACT_ATOMS: atom_id res chain seq x y z
N MET A 1 -29.34 12.95 -24.89
CA MET A 1 -28.10 13.58 -24.41
C MET A 1 -27.22 12.48 -23.84
N ARG A 2 -26.21 12.02 -24.60
CA ARG A 2 -25.36 10.87 -24.23
C ARG A 2 -24.20 11.39 -23.36
N LEU A 3 -24.12 10.90 -22.12
CA LEU A 3 -22.96 11.11 -21.24
C LEU A 3 -21.80 10.22 -21.76
N LYS A 4 -20.91 10.80 -22.55
CA LYS A 4 -19.57 10.29 -22.84
C LYS A 4 -18.61 10.85 -21.80
N GLY A 5 -17.87 9.98 -21.13
CA GLY A 5 -16.67 10.41 -20.41
C GLY A 5 -16.46 9.77 -19.07
N ARG A 6 -15.94 8.52 -19.01
CA ARG A 6 -15.22 7.97 -17.85
C ARG A 6 -14.48 6.67 -18.18
N HIS A 7 -13.57 6.67 -19.17
CA HIS A 7 -12.75 5.46 -19.45
C HIS A 7 -11.29 5.77 -19.81
N SER A 8 -10.79 6.99 -19.53
CA SER A 8 -9.43 7.36 -19.98
C SER A 8 -8.30 6.94 -19.02
N THR A 9 -8.56 6.82 -17.71
CA THR A 9 -7.49 6.54 -16.73
C THR A 9 -7.16 5.07 -16.55
N SER A 10 -8.11 4.15 -16.80
CA SER A 10 -7.88 2.72 -16.60
C SER A 10 -7.05 2.07 -17.72
N ARG A 11 -7.24 2.47 -18.96
CA ARG A 11 -6.45 1.94 -20.09
C ARG A 11 -4.97 2.29 -20.01
N SER A 12 -4.63 3.53 -19.66
CA SER A 12 -3.23 3.97 -19.55
C SER A 12 -2.46 3.30 -18.41
N ALA A 13 -3.11 3.00 -17.28
CA ALA A 13 -2.50 2.30 -16.16
C ALA A 13 -2.27 0.81 -16.46
N ALA A 14 -3.22 0.14 -17.11
CA ALA A 14 -3.09 -1.25 -17.52
C ALA A 14 -1.97 -1.46 -18.55
N GLU A 15 -1.82 -0.54 -19.51
CA GLU A 15 -0.73 -0.57 -20.48
C GLU A 15 0.64 -0.34 -19.83
N LYS A 16 0.74 0.57 -18.86
CA LYS A 16 1.99 0.88 -18.15
C LYS A 16 2.49 -0.29 -17.31
N PHE A 17 1.60 -0.96 -16.58
CA PHE A 17 1.95 -2.03 -15.64
C PHE A 17 1.81 -3.44 -16.24
N GLY A 18 2.35 -3.63 -17.45
CA GLY A 18 2.40 -4.91 -18.14
C GLY A 18 3.64 -5.76 -17.78
N ARG A 19 3.77 -6.92 -18.46
CA ARG A 19 4.86 -7.90 -18.25
C ARG A 19 6.27 -7.28 -18.28
N ALA A 20 6.52 -6.36 -19.21
CA ALA A 20 7.85 -5.73 -19.36
C ALA A 20 8.23 -4.89 -18.15
N TYR A 21 7.27 -4.15 -17.59
CA TYR A 21 7.43 -3.37 -16.37
C TYR A 21 7.84 -4.25 -15.18
N PHE A 22 7.06 -5.31 -14.90
CA PHE A 22 7.33 -6.18 -13.77
C PHE A 22 8.61 -6.99 -13.94
N ARG A 23 8.96 -7.39 -15.16
CA ARG A 23 10.26 -8.03 -15.43
C ARG A 23 11.41 -7.11 -15.05
N LYS A 24 11.35 -5.82 -15.42
CA LYS A 24 12.40 -4.84 -15.16
C LYS A 24 12.53 -4.53 -13.66
N PHE A 25 11.43 -4.17 -13.00
CA PHE A 25 11.47 -3.57 -11.67
C PHE A 25 11.31 -4.58 -10.52
N TYR A 26 10.87 -5.83 -10.79
CA TYR A 26 10.58 -6.81 -9.75
C TYR A 26 11.22 -8.17 -9.94
N LEU A 27 11.37 -8.65 -11.18
CA LEU A 27 11.82 -10.02 -11.44
C LEU A 27 13.31 -10.13 -11.77
N SER A 28 13.92 -9.09 -12.35
CA SER A 28 15.34 -9.07 -12.69
C SER A 28 16.19 -8.79 -11.44
N PRO A 29 17.11 -9.68 -11.05
CA PRO A 29 18.00 -9.44 -9.90
C PRO A 29 18.84 -8.17 -10.01
N ALA A 30 19.21 -7.77 -11.24
CA ALA A 30 20.05 -6.60 -11.50
C ALA A 30 19.29 -5.26 -11.40
N THR A 31 17.97 -5.25 -11.54
CA THR A 31 17.18 -4.02 -11.65
C THR A 31 15.99 -3.94 -10.71
N ARG A 32 15.74 -4.99 -9.92
CA ARG A 32 14.62 -4.99 -8.97
C ARG A 32 14.76 -3.92 -7.89
N VAL A 33 13.69 -3.19 -7.65
CA VAL A 33 13.64 -2.12 -6.66
C VAL A 33 13.36 -2.62 -5.24
N VAL A 34 12.85 -3.85 -5.10
CA VAL A 34 12.44 -4.45 -3.83
C VAL A 34 12.85 -5.93 -3.80
N SER A 35 13.40 -6.38 -2.69
CA SER A 35 13.79 -7.78 -2.48
C SER A 35 12.77 -8.54 -1.61
N ALA A 36 12.73 -9.88 -1.78
CA ALA A 36 11.91 -10.73 -0.90
C ALA A 36 12.39 -10.69 0.56
N ALA A 37 13.68 -10.40 0.81
CA ALA A 37 14.21 -10.26 2.17
C ALA A 37 13.67 -9.02 2.86
N GLU A 38 13.64 -7.88 2.17
CA GLU A 38 13.05 -6.64 2.68
C GLU A 38 11.56 -6.82 3.01
N MET A 39 10.81 -7.50 2.13
CA MET A 39 9.39 -7.74 2.37
C MET A 39 9.15 -8.71 3.54
N ARG A 40 10.02 -9.69 3.78
CA ARG A 40 9.98 -10.51 5.00
C ARG A 40 10.19 -9.68 6.25
N THR A 41 11.21 -8.80 6.25
CA THR A 41 11.50 -7.91 7.38
C THR A 41 10.32 -6.96 7.63
N ARG A 42 9.74 -6.39 6.58
CA ARG A 42 8.56 -5.51 6.67
C ARG A 42 7.35 -6.22 7.26
N ALA A 43 7.03 -7.42 6.80
CA ALA A 43 5.91 -8.19 7.34
C ALA A 43 6.10 -8.53 8.83
N ARG A 44 7.33 -8.87 9.25
CA ARG A 44 7.67 -9.10 10.66
C ARG A 44 7.51 -7.83 11.50
N LEU A 45 8.00 -6.70 11.01
CA LEU A 45 7.85 -5.40 11.68
C LEU A 45 6.39 -5.03 11.87
N ILE A 46 5.58 -5.12 10.80
CA ILE A 46 4.13 -4.86 10.85
C ILE A 46 3.47 -5.76 11.89
N ALA A 47 3.72 -7.06 11.86
CA ALA A 47 3.13 -8.01 12.78
C ALA A 47 3.57 -7.76 14.24
N ALA A 48 4.84 -7.40 14.48
CA ALA A 48 5.35 -7.08 15.80
C ALA A 48 4.70 -5.82 16.39
N ILE A 49 4.56 -4.75 15.59
CA ILE A 49 3.88 -3.51 16.03
C ILE A 49 2.42 -3.79 16.37
N LEU A 50 1.71 -4.55 15.53
CA LEU A 50 0.30 -4.89 15.77
C LEU A 50 0.13 -5.78 17.01
N ALA A 51 1.04 -6.72 17.25
CA ALA A 51 1.05 -7.56 18.44
C ALA A 51 1.33 -6.73 19.71
N GLN A 52 2.33 -5.84 19.69
CA GLN A 52 2.64 -4.93 20.79
C GLN A 52 1.47 -4.00 21.12
N ALA A 53 0.80 -3.49 20.10
CA ALA A 53 -0.38 -2.63 20.26
C ALA A 53 -1.68 -3.40 20.61
N ALA A 54 -1.61 -4.73 20.76
CA ALA A 54 -2.76 -5.62 20.98
C ALA A 54 -3.87 -5.50 19.90
N ILE A 55 -3.51 -5.22 18.65
CA ILE A 55 -4.44 -5.09 17.54
C ILE A 55 -4.60 -6.42 16.81
N PRO A 56 -5.75 -7.12 16.94
CA PRO A 56 -5.96 -8.39 16.28
C PRO A 56 -6.18 -8.22 14.77
N VAL A 57 -5.56 -9.11 13.98
CA VAL A 57 -5.68 -9.13 12.52
C VAL A 57 -6.14 -10.49 12.04
N ARG A 58 -7.31 -10.55 11.38
CA ARG A 58 -7.90 -11.73 10.74
C ARG A 58 -8.06 -11.57 9.22
N SER A 59 -7.92 -10.35 8.71
CA SER A 59 -8.00 -10.05 7.29
C SER A 59 -6.97 -8.99 6.89
N ILE A 60 -6.30 -9.24 5.76
CA ILE A 60 -5.28 -8.37 5.18
C ILE A 60 -5.70 -8.07 3.74
N LEU A 61 -5.75 -6.79 3.39
CA LEU A 61 -5.82 -6.30 2.02
C LEU A 61 -4.47 -5.69 1.64
N ASP A 62 -3.81 -6.25 0.65
CA ASP A 62 -2.59 -5.71 0.05
C ASP A 62 -2.99 -4.94 -1.22
N ALA A 63 -3.09 -3.62 -1.10
CA ALA A 63 -3.59 -2.72 -2.14
C ALA A 63 -2.43 -2.24 -3.03
N GLY A 64 -2.37 -2.74 -4.26
CA GLY A 64 -1.25 -2.65 -5.18
C GLY A 64 -0.19 -3.71 -4.86
N CYS A 65 -0.65 -4.96 -4.70
CA CYS A 65 0.18 -6.07 -4.21
C CYS A 65 1.30 -6.49 -5.17
N GLY A 66 1.29 -6.01 -6.42
CA GLY A 66 2.31 -6.34 -7.41
C GLY A 66 2.45 -7.85 -7.61
N ILE A 67 3.68 -8.36 -7.57
CA ILE A 67 3.96 -9.80 -7.69
C ILE A 67 3.70 -10.59 -6.38
N GLY A 68 3.11 -9.98 -5.36
CA GLY A 68 2.70 -10.63 -4.12
C GLY A 68 3.82 -10.97 -3.15
N LEU A 69 4.87 -10.15 -3.08
CA LEU A 69 6.03 -10.39 -2.21
C LEU A 69 5.68 -10.46 -0.73
N LEU A 70 4.57 -9.87 -0.29
CA LEU A 70 4.11 -9.90 1.10
C LEU A 70 3.23 -11.11 1.44
N ARG A 71 2.66 -11.81 0.45
CA ARG A 71 1.72 -12.93 0.69
C ARG A 71 2.31 -14.02 1.57
N LYS A 72 3.47 -14.58 1.16
CA LYS A 72 4.14 -15.65 1.93
C LYS A 72 4.62 -15.18 3.30
N PRO A 73 5.31 -14.02 3.43
CA PRO A 73 5.68 -13.48 4.73
C PRO A 73 4.50 -13.29 5.69
N PHE A 74 3.38 -12.72 5.24
CA PHE A 74 2.21 -12.58 6.10
C PHE A 74 1.59 -13.91 6.51
N ALA A 75 1.55 -14.91 5.63
CA ALA A 75 1.10 -16.25 5.99
C ALA A 75 1.96 -16.89 7.10
N GLN A 76 3.24 -16.51 7.23
CA GLN A 76 4.13 -16.99 8.28
C GLN A 76 3.93 -16.25 9.61
N VAL A 77 3.78 -14.92 9.58
CA VAL A 77 3.73 -14.10 10.80
C VAL A 77 2.31 -13.83 11.31
N LEU A 78 1.31 -13.93 10.44
CA LEU A 78 -0.12 -13.79 10.74
C LEU A 78 -0.92 -14.95 10.14
N PRO A 79 -0.66 -16.20 10.54
CA PRO A 79 -1.16 -17.41 9.87
C PRO A 79 -2.70 -17.55 9.91
N ARG A 80 -3.36 -16.85 10.83
CA ARG A 80 -4.85 -16.84 10.93
C ARG A 80 -5.50 -15.75 10.10
N ALA A 81 -4.71 -14.88 9.45
CA ALA A 81 -5.24 -13.79 8.64
C ALA A 81 -5.46 -14.22 7.19
N ARG A 82 -6.67 -13.99 6.67
CA ARG A 82 -6.96 -14.16 5.25
C ARG A 82 -6.34 -13.02 4.45
N TYR A 83 -5.48 -13.34 3.50
CA TYR A 83 -4.83 -12.38 2.61
C TYR A 83 -5.62 -12.22 1.31
N THR A 84 -5.85 -10.97 0.92
CA THR A 84 -6.41 -10.57 -0.37
C THR A 84 -5.45 -9.62 -1.06
N GLY A 85 -4.99 -9.98 -2.26
CA GLY A 85 -4.22 -9.10 -3.13
C GLY A 85 -5.14 -8.32 -4.06
N LEU A 86 -4.95 -7.01 -4.14
CA LEU A 86 -5.62 -6.10 -5.08
C LEU A 86 -4.56 -5.46 -5.96
N ASP A 87 -4.73 -5.49 -7.28
CA ASP A 87 -3.84 -4.80 -8.21
C ASP A 87 -4.62 -4.27 -9.42
N ALA A 88 -4.14 -3.17 -10.00
CA ALA A 88 -4.72 -2.59 -11.21
C ALA A 88 -4.23 -3.28 -12.49
N SER A 89 -3.13 -4.02 -12.42
CA SER A 89 -2.54 -4.73 -13.55
C SER A 89 -3.30 -6.00 -13.89
N GLU A 90 -3.96 -6.02 -15.03
CA GLU A 90 -4.62 -7.21 -15.58
C GLU A 90 -3.64 -8.39 -15.68
N TYR A 91 -2.43 -8.15 -16.19
CA TYR A 91 -1.37 -9.15 -16.31
C TYR A 91 -1.04 -9.85 -14.96
N LEU A 92 -0.99 -9.09 -13.85
CA LEU A 92 -0.71 -9.68 -12.54
C LEU A 92 -1.93 -10.41 -11.97
N CYS A 93 -3.12 -9.86 -12.18
CA CYS A 93 -4.36 -10.46 -11.71
C CYS A 93 -4.59 -11.83 -12.36
N GLU A 94 -4.40 -11.94 -13.68
CA GLU A 94 -4.45 -13.21 -14.40
C GLU A 94 -3.37 -14.19 -13.93
N ARG A 95 -2.12 -13.70 -13.76
CA ARG A 95 -0.98 -14.55 -13.42
C ARG A 95 -1.01 -15.09 -12.00
N TYR A 96 -1.47 -14.34 -11.03
CA TYR A 96 -1.38 -14.66 -9.60
C TYR A 96 -2.73 -14.84 -8.91
N GLY A 97 -3.84 -14.63 -9.62
CA GLY A 97 -5.20 -14.74 -9.09
C GLY A 97 -5.55 -13.60 -8.13
N TRP A 98 -5.05 -12.39 -8.39
CA TRP A 98 -5.40 -11.21 -7.60
C TRP A 98 -6.78 -10.67 -7.96
N THR A 99 -7.39 -9.94 -7.04
CA THR A 99 -8.56 -9.12 -7.36
C THR A 99 -8.10 -7.95 -8.23
N GLN A 100 -8.70 -7.81 -9.41
CA GLN A 100 -8.43 -6.67 -10.28
C GLN A 100 -9.20 -5.44 -9.78
N GLY A 101 -8.50 -4.32 -9.62
CA GLY A 101 -9.12 -3.06 -9.21
C GLY A 101 -8.12 -2.00 -8.78
N SER A 102 -8.62 -0.79 -8.61
CA SER A 102 -7.82 0.36 -8.20
C SER A 102 -8.05 0.68 -6.72
N VAL A 103 -6.98 1.03 -6.00
CA VAL A 103 -7.08 1.54 -4.63
C VAL A 103 -7.92 2.82 -4.53
N VAL A 104 -8.16 3.50 -5.66
CA VAL A 104 -8.94 4.74 -5.71
C VAL A 104 -10.43 4.50 -5.41
N ASP A 105 -10.98 3.40 -5.92
CA ASP A 105 -12.43 3.13 -5.94
C ASP A 105 -12.83 1.70 -5.56
N TYR A 106 -11.87 0.84 -5.24
CA TYR A 106 -12.17 -0.52 -4.78
C TYR A 106 -13.09 -0.51 -3.57
N ALA A 107 -14.18 -1.27 -3.66
CA ALA A 107 -15.23 -1.33 -2.65
C ALA A 107 -15.60 -2.78 -2.34
N PRO A 108 -14.92 -3.45 -1.41
CA PRO A 108 -15.27 -4.79 -0.96
C PRO A 108 -16.53 -4.77 -0.07
N CYS A 109 -17.17 -5.93 0.10
CA CYS A 109 -18.33 -6.07 0.99
C CYS A 109 -18.04 -5.71 2.46
N ALA A 110 -16.78 -5.84 2.89
CA ALA A 110 -16.36 -5.49 4.25
C ALA A 110 -14.91 -4.98 4.26
N PRO A 111 -14.58 -4.04 5.18
CA PRO A 111 -13.21 -3.57 5.35
C PRO A 111 -12.31 -4.65 5.96
N SER A 112 -11.01 -4.58 5.68
CA SER A 112 -9.99 -5.48 6.22
C SER A 112 -9.40 -4.95 7.52
N ASP A 113 -8.99 -5.83 8.42
CA ASP A 113 -8.35 -5.44 9.69
C ASP A 113 -7.06 -4.67 9.45
N LEU A 114 -6.22 -5.18 8.54
CA LEU A 114 -4.99 -4.54 8.07
C LEU A 114 -5.11 -4.27 6.58
N VAL A 115 -4.85 -3.03 6.19
CA VAL A 115 -4.56 -2.68 4.79
C VAL A 115 -3.09 -2.36 4.66
N VAL A 116 -2.46 -2.88 3.61
CA VAL A 116 -1.11 -2.49 3.19
C VAL A 116 -1.23 -1.74 1.88
N CYS A 117 -0.62 -0.56 1.79
CA CYS A 117 -0.50 0.20 0.55
C CYS A 117 0.94 0.71 0.47
N TYR A 118 1.78 -0.04 -0.23
CA TYR A 118 3.22 0.16 -0.27
C TYR A 118 3.67 0.51 -1.70
N ASP A 119 4.23 1.71 -1.86
CA ASP A 119 4.76 2.22 -3.13
C ASP A 119 3.77 2.23 -4.30
N VAL A 120 2.52 2.65 -4.04
CA VAL A 120 1.44 2.69 -5.03
C VAL A 120 1.06 4.13 -5.41
N LEU A 121 0.87 5.01 -4.42
CA LEU A 121 0.24 6.30 -4.65
C LEU A 121 1.09 7.29 -5.44
N GLN A 122 2.41 7.06 -5.55
CA GLN A 122 3.26 7.86 -6.42
C GLN A 122 2.94 7.70 -7.91
N TYR A 123 2.20 6.67 -8.31
CA TYR A 123 1.77 6.46 -9.70
C TYR A 123 0.45 7.16 -10.05
N LEU A 124 -0.24 7.71 -9.06
CA LEU A 124 -1.51 8.41 -9.21
C LEU A 124 -1.29 9.92 -9.25
N ASP A 125 -2.09 10.64 -10.03
CA ASP A 125 -2.12 12.10 -9.95
C ASP A 125 -2.66 12.58 -8.59
N ASP A 126 -2.64 13.89 -8.32
CA ASP A 126 -3.00 14.45 -7.01
C ASP A 126 -4.44 14.18 -6.62
N ARG A 127 -5.37 14.22 -7.58
CA ARG A 127 -6.79 13.96 -7.37
C ARG A 127 -7.02 12.49 -7.05
N ALA A 128 -6.47 11.59 -7.86
CA ALA A 128 -6.61 10.15 -7.66
C ALA A 128 -5.92 9.70 -6.36
N ALA A 129 -4.72 10.23 -6.05
CA ALA A 129 -4.02 9.90 -4.80
C ALA A 129 -4.78 10.40 -3.56
N ALA A 130 -5.40 11.57 -3.62
CA ALA A 130 -6.27 12.05 -2.53
C ALA A 130 -7.51 11.17 -2.36
N GLY A 131 -8.14 10.76 -3.46
CA GLY A 131 -9.25 9.80 -3.48
C GLY A 131 -8.84 8.45 -2.91
N ALA A 132 -7.67 7.93 -3.30
CA ALA A 132 -7.11 6.68 -2.76
C ALA A 132 -6.92 6.75 -1.24
N ILE A 133 -6.38 7.84 -0.69
CA ILE A 133 -6.22 7.98 0.77
C ILE A 133 -7.59 7.98 1.48
N ALA A 134 -8.58 8.68 0.93
CA ALA A 134 -9.94 8.65 1.48
C ALA A 134 -10.54 7.23 1.42
N ASN A 135 -10.25 6.48 0.34
CA ASN A 135 -10.68 5.09 0.21
C ASN A 135 -9.94 4.17 1.18
N LEU A 136 -8.62 4.32 1.35
CA LEU A 136 -7.85 3.59 2.38
C LEU A 136 -8.46 3.78 3.77
N GLY A 137 -8.98 4.98 4.06
CA GLY A 137 -9.75 5.26 5.27
C GLY A 137 -11.02 4.41 5.41
N ARG A 138 -11.66 3.98 4.33
CA ARG A 138 -12.83 3.08 4.34
C ARG A 138 -12.42 1.60 4.37
N LEU A 139 -11.34 1.27 3.67
CA LEU A 139 -10.85 -0.10 3.52
C LEU A 139 -10.21 -0.66 4.78
N ALA A 140 -9.52 0.18 5.56
CA ALA A 140 -8.84 -0.22 6.79
C ALA A 140 -9.77 -0.12 8.00
N ARG A 141 -10.14 -1.27 8.56
CA ARG A 141 -10.95 -1.33 9.77
C ARG A 141 -10.16 -0.96 11.02
N ARG A 142 -8.91 -1.46 11.15
CA ARG A 142 -8.07 -1.28 12.34
C ARG A 142 -6.75 -0.58 12.07
N ALA A 143 -5.99 -1.07 11.07
CA ALA A 143 -4.64 -0.60 10.80
C ALA A 143 -4.37 -0.44 9.30
N LEU A 144 -3.50 0.51 9.00
CA LEU A 144 -2.95 0.73 7.67
C LEU A 144 -1.42 0.76 7.78
N HIS A 145 -0.73 -0.04 6.96
CA HIS A 145 0.68 0.20 6.66
C HIS A 145 0.77 0.97 5.33
N PHE A 146 1.33 2.17 5.38
CA PHE A 146 1.40 3.06 4.22
C PHE A 146 2.82 3.52 3.97
N SER A 147 3.25 3.41 2.71
CA SER A 147 4.46 4.04 2.19
C SER A 147 4.23 4.50 0.76
N ALA A 148 4.84 5.60 0.41
CA ALA A 148 4.90 6.11 -0.95
C ALA A 148 6.22 6.86 -1.14
N LEU A 149 6.79 6.82 -2.34
CA LEU A 149 7.99 7.57 -2.67
C LEU A 149 7.69 9.08 -2.58
N THR A 150 8.35 9.74 -1.63
CA THR A 150 8.20 11.18 -1.42
C THR A 150 9.25 11.96 -2.20
N ARG A 151 9.08 13.29 -2.25
CA ARG A 151 10.08 14.20 -2.83
C ARG A 151 11.38 14.18 -2.04
N GLU A 152 11.28 14.03 -0.73
CA GLU A 152 12.40 13.92 0.20
C GLU A 152 13.17 12.62 -0.05
N ASP A 153 12.46 11.47 -0.11
CA ASP A 153 13.08 10.17 -0.39
C ASP A 153 13.73 10.12 -1.77
N TRP A 154 13.12 10.76 -2.78
CA TRP A 154 13.71 10.87 -4.11
C TRP A 154 15.05 11.59 -4.08
N ARG A 155 15.23 12.60 -3.23
CA ARG A 155 16.49 13.37 -3.13
C ARG A 155 17.54 12.63 -2.31
N GLU A 156 17.14 11.96 -1.23
CA GLU A 156 18.04 11.55 -0.15
C GLU A 156 18.22 10.03 -0.02
N ASN A 157 17.17 9.24 -0.35
CA ASN A 157 17.12 7.84 0.04
C ASN A 157 17.07 6.84 -1.13
N CYS A 158 16.63 7.24 -2.32
CA CYS A 158 16.45 6.28 -3.41
C CYS A 158 17.61 6.21 -4.39
N ASP A 159 17.91 5.02 -4.91
CA ASP A 159 18.76 4.90 -6.10
C ASP A 159 17.92 5.22 -7.35
N ARG A 160 18.14 6.42 -7.89
CA ARG A 160 17.44 6.94 -9.07
C ARG A 160 17.68 6.14 -10.34
N ARG A 161 18.69 5.27 -10.40
CA ARG A 161 18.97 4.41 -11.55
C ARG A 161 18.05 3.19 -11.57
N LEU A 162 17.67 2.72 -10.38
CA LEU A 162 16.79 1.56 -10.20
C LEU A 162 15.32 1.97 -10.05
N THR A 163 15.04 3.21 -9.66
CA THR A 163 13.69 3.69 -9.37
C THR A 163 12.96 4.16 -10.64
N ASP A 164 11.68 3.81 -10.77
CA ASP A 164 10.84 4.33 -11.86
C ASP A 164 10.69 5.85 -11.74
N ARG A 165 11.01 6.55 -12.84
CA ARG A 165 10.96 8.03 -12.91
C ARG A 165 9.58 8.58 -13.27
N ALA A 166 8.68 7.73 -13.78
CA ALA A 166 7.34 8.13 -14.19
C ALA A 166 6.38 8.15 -12.97
N VAL A 167 6.67 9.01 -12.01
CA VAL A 167 5.98 9.15 -10.73
C VAL A 167 5.63 10.60 -10.40
N HIS A 168 4.60 10.79 -9.59
CA HIS A 168 4.17 12.07 -9.04
C HIS A 168 4.77 12.25 -7.64
N LEU A 169 5.88 12.97 -7.54
CA LEU A 169 6.57 13.20 -6.28
C LEU A 169 5.88 14.28 -5.45
N ARG A 170 5.44 13.91 -4.25
CA ARG A 170 4.80 14.79 -3.26
C ARG A 170 5.64 14.88 -1.99
N PRO A 171 5.56 15.99 -1.24
CA PRO A 171 6.14 16.06 0.10
C PRO A 171 5.50 15.02 1.03
N GLY A 172 6.28 14.46 1.96
CA GLY A 172 5.76 13.53 2.96
C GLY A 172 4.57 14.09 3.75
N ASP A 173 4.58 15.39 4.05
CA ASP A 173 3.48 16.08 4.73
C ASP A 173 2.18 16.14 3.94
N TRP A 174 2.24 16.09 2.61
CA TRP A 174 1.04 16.00 1.78
C TRP A 174 0.24 14.73 2.09
N TYR A 175 0.95 13.60 2.29
CA TYR A 175 0.36 12.32 2.68
C TYR A 175 -0.09 12.33 4.14
N ARG A 176 0.78 12.76 5.07
CA ARG A 176 0.51 12.78 6.52
C ARG A 176 -0.74 13.57 6.86
N ARG A 177 -0.91 14.79 6.32
CA ARG A 177 -2.11 15.62 6.57
C ARG A 177 -3.41 14.94 6.14
N ARG A 178 -3.40 14.14 5.07
CA ARG A 178 -4.58 13.43 4.58
C ARG A 178 -4.85 12.16 5.39
N LEU A 179 -3.83 11.39 5.69
CA LEU A 179 -3.92 10.17 6.51
C LEU A 179 -4.41 10.49 7.93
N ARG A 180 -3.95 11.57 8.54
CA ARG A 180 -4.39 12.03 9.86
C ARG A 180 -5.88 12.36 9.98
N ARG A 181 -6.59 12.48 8.88
CA ARG A 181 -8.07 12.59 8.91
C ARG A 181 -8.74 11.30 9.36
N HIS A 182 -8.13 10.17 9.08
CA HIS A 182 -8.68 8.83 9.31
C HIS A 182 -7.95 8.02 10.37
N PHE A 183 -6.67 8.33 10.56
CA PHE A 183 -5.74 7.53 11.36
C PHE A 183 -4.90 8.40 12.29
N PHE A 184 -4.30 7.78 13.28
CA PHE A 184 -3.15 8.32 14.01
C PHE A 184 -1.90 7.49 13.70
N TYR A 185 -0.74 8.14 13.72
CA TYR A 185 0.53 7.56 13.30
C TYR A 185 1.23 6.87 14.47
N LEU A 186 1.74 5.65 14.26
CA LEU A 186 2.51 4.89 15.25
C LEU A 186 4.02 4.85 14.99
N GLY A 187 4.47 5.29 13.84
CA GLY A 187 5.85 5.09 13.41
C GLY A 187 5.99 4.02 12.32
N PHE A 188 7.14 3.98 11.65
CA PHE A 188 7.50 2.99 10.62
C PHE A 188 6.43 2.74 9.53
N GLY A 189 5.70 3.77 9.14
CA GLY A 189 4.62 3.65 8.16
C GLY A 189 3.33 3.02 8.70
N MET A 190 3.24 2.74 10.00
CA MET A 190 2.06 2.20 10.64
C MET A 190 1.12 3.30 11.12
N TRP A 191 -0.15 3.11 10.80
CA TRP A 191 -1.25 4.00 11.14
C TRP A 191 -2.39 3.18 11.74
N LEU A 192 -2.96 3.61 12.86
CA LEU A 192 -4.15 3.00 13.44
C LEU A 192 -5.39 3.82 13.14
N ARG A 193 -6.50 3.14 12.91
CA ARG A 193 -7.79 3.76 12.69
C ARG A 193 -8.19 4.60 13.90
N LYS A 194 -8.69 5.80 13.69
CA LYS A 194 -9.29 6.61 14.76
C LYS A 194 -10.44 5.84 15.39
N GLY A 195 -10.41 5.72 16.71
CA GLY A 195 -11.35 4.90 17.49
C GLY A 195 -10.79 3.55 17.95
N GLU A 196 -9.70 3.05 17.35
CA GLU A 196 -8.96 1.93 17.94
C GLU A 196 -8.27 2.38 19.24
N ARG A 197 -8.20 1.47 20.19
CA ARG A 197 -7.56 1.69 21.50
C ARG A 197 -6.37 0.74 21.62
N PRO A 198 -5.20 1.13 21.10
CA PRO A 198 -4.00 0.31 21.22
C PRO A 198 -3.56 0.25 22.68
N MET A 199 -3.02 -0.89 23.10
CA MET A 199 -2.33 -1.02 24.36
C MET A 199 -0.90 -0.51 24.18
N LEU A 200 -0.70 0.80 24.36
CA LEU A 200 0.60 1.46 24.27
C LEU A 200 0.87 2.21 25.57
N TRP A 201 2.10 2.13 26.05
CA TRP A 201 2.58 2.96 27.14
C TRP A 201 2.84 4.38 26.63
N ASP A 202 2.87 5.35 27.54
CA ASP A 202 2.99 6.78 27.17
C ASP A 202 4.22 7.05 26.28
N LEU A 203 5.38 6.49 26.62
CA LEU A 203 6.61 6.64 25.83
C LEU A 203 6.65 5.81 24.51
N GLU A 204 5.72 4.90 24.31
CA GLU A 204 5.56 4.14 23.06
C GLU A 204 4.63 4.84 22.06
N SER A 205 3.87 5.82 22.51
CA SER A 205 2.93 6.57 21.68
C SER A 205 3.62 7.77 21.01
N CYS A 206 3.48 7.91 19.70
CA CYS A 206 3.85 9.14 19.00
C CYS A 206 2.79 10.22 19.28
N THR A 207 2.90 10.91 20.41
CA THR A 207 2.14 12.12 20.71
C THR A 207 2.75 13.28 19.94
N GLY A 208 2.20 13.63 18.77
CA GLY A 208 2.60 14.76 17.95
C GLY A 208 1.52 15.16 16.97
#